data_bcb033941134fb152102085874a13ced
#
_entry.id   bcb033941134fb152102085874a13ced
#
_cell.length_a   1.000
_cell.length_b   1.000
_cell.length_c   1.000
_cell.angle_alpha   90.00
_cell.angle_beta   90.00
_cell.angle_gamma   90.00
#
_symmetry.space_group_name_H-M   'P 1'
#
loop_
_entity.id
_entity.type
_entity.pdbx_description
1 polymer ?
#
loop_
_entity_poly.entity_id
_entity_poly.type
_entity_poly.pdbx_seq_one_letter_code
_entity_poly.pdbx_strand_id
1 'polypeptide(L)'
;LDITEFQRWVKQHYQDRGWSDLDIFVRIGFLAEETGEVARAIRALEIGRDRPDEVDGTFEENRQHLTEELGDVLGNLIVIANKYDISLEEIFQSHQAKLLDRYS
;
A
#
# COMPACT_ATOMS: atom_id res chain seq x y z
N LEU A 1 -16.53 6.64 0.74
CA LEU A 1 -15.21 7.18 1.08
C LEU A 1 -14.42 7.45 -0.21
N ASP A 2 -14.24 8.71 -0.56
CA ASP A 2 -13.46 9.05 -1.74
C ASP A 2 -11.97 9.16 -1.42
N ILE A 3 -11.17 9.37 -2.45
CA ILE A 3 -9.72 9.39 -2.34
C ILE A 3 -9.21 10.55 -1.46
N THR A 4 -9.83 11.72 -1.56
CA THR A 4 -9.46 12.89 -0.78
C THR A 4 -9.79 12.69 0.69
N GLU A 5 -10.96 12.14 0.97
CA GLU A 5 -11.38 11.80 2.34
C GLU A 5 -10.46 10.76 2.96
N PHE A 6 -10.11 9.74 2.19
CA PHE A 6 -9.23 8.69 2.69
C PHE A 6 -7.83 9.22 2.99
N GLN A 7 -7.28 10.07 2.11
CA GLN A 7 -5.97 10.67 2.35
C GLN A 7 -5.97 11.51 3.63
N ARG A 8 -7.02 12.28 3.84
CA ARG A 8 -7.19 13.09 5.04
C ARG A 8 -7.32 12.23 6.29
N TRP A 9 -8.09 11.14 6.20
CA TRP A 9 -8.28 10.21 7.29
C TRP A 9 -6.94 9.55 7.69
N VAL A 10 -6.15 9.11 6.71
CA VAL A 10 -4.83 8.52 6.96
C VAL A 10 -3.93 9.53 7.67
N LYS A 11 -3.91 10.77 7.23
CA LYS A 11 -3.10 11.82 7.84
C LYS A 11 -3.43 11.97 9.33
N GLN A 12 -4.70 12.09 9.66
CA GLN A 12 -5.14 12.28 11.04
C GLN A 12 -4.90 11.03 11.89
N HIS A 13 -5.24 9.87 11.36
CA HIS A 13 -5.09 8.62 12.08
C HIS A 13 -3.63 8.32 12.45
N TYR A 14 -2.71 8.54 11.51
CA TYR A 14 -1.30 8.28 11.71
C TYR A 14 -0.66 9.35 12.63
N GLN A 15 -1.11 10.59 12.55
CA GLN A 15 -0.69 11.64 13.48
C GLN A 15 -1.10 11.31 14.91
N ASP A 16 -2.32 10.87 15.11
CA ASP A 16 -2.85 10.53 16.43
C ASP A 16 -2.05 9.40 17.09
N ARG A 17 -1.44 8.54 16.31
CA ARG A 17 -0.63 7.42 16.80
C ARG A 17 0.87 7.71 16.84
N GLY A 18 1.29 8.91 16.44
CA GLY A 18 2.70 9.25 16.38
C GLY A 18 3.46 8.60 15.24
N TRP A 19 2.76 8.00 14.29
CA TRP A 19 3.40 7.31 13.17
C TRP A 19 3.85 8.24 12.04
N SER A 20 3.36 9.49 12.05
CA SER A 20 3.73 10.48 11.05
C SER A 20 5.10 11.11 11.31
N ASP A 21 5.63 10.96 12.51
CA ASP A 21 6.89 11.59 12.93
C ASP A 21 8.12 10.73 12.67
N LEU A 22 7.93 9.58 12.04
CA LEU A 22 9.04 8.68 11.73
C LEU A 22 9.91 9.29 10.62
N ASP A 23 11.22 9.03 10.72
CA ASP A 23 12.16 9.42 9.68
C ASP A 23 11.74 8.84 8.33
N ILE A 24 11.93 9.61 7.26
CA ILE A 24 11.50 9.17 5.91
C ILE A 24 12.19 7.87 5.49
N PHE A 25 13.42 7.65 5.91
CA PHE A 25 14.13 6.42 5.56
C PHE A 25 13.55 5.20 6.27
N VAL A 26 13.02 5.39 7.48
CA VAL A 26 12.27 4.34 8.19
C VAL A 26 10.97 4.05 7.45
N ARG A 27 10.28 5.09 6.99
CA ARG A 27 9.04 4.94 6.21
C ARG A 27 9.28 4.19 4.91
N ILE A 28 10.38 4.46 4.22
CA ILE A 28 10.78 3.73 3.01
C ILE A 28 11.03 2.26 3.33
N GLY A 29 11.67 1.98 4.48
CA GLY A 29 11.88 0.61 4.94
C GLY A 29 10.56 -0.15 5.13
N PHE A 30 9.57 0.48 5.76
CA PHE A 30 8.24 -0.12 5.90
C PHE A 30 7.58 -0.36 4.54
N LEU A 31 7.71 0.58 3.61
CA LEU A 31 7.16 0.39 2.26
C LEU A 31 7.78 -0.83 1.58
N ALA A 32 9.09 -1.00 1.69
CA ALA A 32 9.78 -2.15 1.12
C ALA A 32 9.29 -3.47 1.74
N GLU A 33 9.12 -3.50 3.07
CA GLU A 33 8.60 -4.67 3.78
C GLU A 33 7.18 -5.01 3.31
N GLU A 34 6.30 -4.02 3.25
CA GLU A 34 4.91 -4.24 2.84
C GLU A 34 4.80 -4.69 1.38
N THR A 35 5.69 -4.20 0.52
CA THR A 35 5.75 -4.65 -0.88
C THR A 35 6.13 -6.14 -0.92
N GLY A 36 7.06 -6.57 -0.08
CA GLY A 36 7.41 -7.98 0.07
C GLY A 36 6.24 -8.83 0.57
N GLU A 37 5.43 -8.31 1.49
CA GLU A 37 4.24 -9.00 1.98
C GLU A 37 3.18 -9.15 0.90
N VAL A 38 3.04 -8.17 -0.01
CA VAL A 38 2.17 -8.29 -1.18
C VAL A 38 2.64 -9.44 -2.06
N ALA A 39 3.94 -9.53 -2.33
CA ALA A 39 4.50 -10.62 -3.13
C ALA A 39 4.21 -11.98 -2.49
N ARG A 40 4.36 -12.07 -1.17
CA ARG A 40 4.07 -13.29 -0.43
C ARG A 40 2.59 -13.68 -0.51
N ALA A 41 1.70 -12.69 -0.40
CA ALA A 41 0.26 -12.93 -0.51
C ALA A 41 -0.13 -13.42 -1.91
N ILE A 42 0.48 -12.88 -2.95
CA ILE A 42 0.26 -13.33 -4.34
C ILE A 42 0.75 -14.76 -4.51
N ARG A 43 1.93 -15.08 -3.97
CA ARG A 43 2.45 -16.45 -4.02
C ARG A 43 1.48 -17.44 -3.38
N ALA A 44 0.90 -17.07 -2.24
CA ALA A 44 -0.08 -17.94 -1.55
C ALA A 44 -1.31 -18.22 -2.43
N LEU A 45 -1.77 -17.20 -3.19
CA LEU A 45 -2.89 -17.38 -4.13
C LEU A 45 -2.54 -18.28 -5.30
N GLU A 46 -1.33 -18.14 -5.85
CA GLU A 46 -0.95 -18.79 -7.09
C GLU A 46 -0.37 -20.20 -6.88
N ILE A 47 0.40 -20.41 -5.82
CA ILE A 47 1.16 -21.63 -5.58
C ILE A 47 0.66 -22.39 -4.36
N GLY A 48 0.13 -21.67 -3.37
CA GLY A 48 -0.22 -22.22 -2.08
C GLY A 48 0.94 -22.12 -1.09
N ARG A 49 1.00 -23.06 -0.14
CA ARG A 49 2.03 -23.03 0.89
C ARG A 49 3.42 -23.24 0.29
N ASP A 50 4.39 -22.60 0.91
CA ASP A 50 5.80 -22.68 0.50
C ASP A 50 6.55 -23.76 1.28
N ARG A 51 6.29 -23.84 2.59
CA ARG A 51 6.99 -24.78 3.49
C ARG A 51 6.01 -25.84 3.98
N PRO A 52 6.53 -27.05 4.31
CA PRO A 52 5.66 -28.13 4.81
C PRO A 52 4.91 -27.78 6.10
N ASP A 53 5.43 -26.84 6.89
CA ASP A 53 4.80 -26.40 8.15
C ASP A 53 3.76 -25.30 7.94
N GLU A 54 3.59 -24.77 6.73
CA GLU A 54 2.55 -23.81 6.40
C GLU A 54 1.26 -24.55 6.06
N VAL A 55 0.14 -23.93 6.38
CA VAL A 55 -1.20 -24.43 6.04
C VAL A 55 -1.73 -23.62 4.86
N ASP A 56 -2.23 -24.30 3.83
CA ASP A 56 -2.89 -23.63 2.72
C ASP A 56 -4.21 -23.02 3.21
N GLY A 57 -4.42 -21.75 2.88
CA GLY A 57 -5.69 -21.08 3.12
C GLY A 57 -6.67 -21.35 1.97
N THR A 58 -7.91 -20.94 2.15
CA THR A 58 -8.88 -20.94 1.07
C THR A 58 -8.57 -19.77 0.12
N PHE A 59 -9.11 -19.85 -1.09
CA PHE A 59 -8.97 -18.74 -2.05
C PHE A 59 -9.49 -17.43 -1.47
N GLU A 60 -10.63 -17.47 -0.78
CA GLU A 60 -11.21 -16.26 -0.19
C GLU A 60 -10.36 -15.68 0.93
N GLU A 61 -9.81 -16.53 1.79
CA GLU A 61 -8.89 -16.09 2.84
C GLU A 61 -7.64 -15.46 2.25
N ASN A 62 -7.05 -16.07 1.24
CA ASN A 62 -5.85 -15.56 0.59
C ASN A 62 -6.12 -14.26 -0.17
N ARG A 63 -7.30 -14.15 -0.79
CA ARG A 63 -7.72 -12.92 -1.46
C ARG A 63 -7.90 -11.78 -0.46
N GLN A 64 -8.50 -12.06 0.69
CA GLN A 64 -8.67 -11.07 1.75
C GLN A 64 -7.32 -10.63 2.30
N HIS A 65 -6.41 -11.57 2.49
CA HIS A 65 -5.06 -11.27 2.95
C HIS A 65 -4.33 -10.35 1.97
N LEU A 66 -4.42 -10.64 0.66
CA LEU A 66 -3.84 -9.76 -0.36
C LEU A 66 -4.47 -8.36 -0.32
N THR A 67 -5.79 -8.29 -0.13
CA THR A 67 -6.49 -7.00 -0.02
C THR A 67 -5.92 -6.17 1.12
N GLU A 68 -5.69 -6.79 2.28
CA GLU A 68 -5.10 -6.13 3.44
C GLU A 68 -3.68 -5.66 3.18
N GLU A 69 -2.86 -6.50 2.54
CA GLU A 69 -1.47 -6.14 2.21
C GLU A 69 -1.38 -5.02 1.18
N LEU A 70 -2.28 -5.00 0.21
CA LEU A 70 -2.37 -3.88 -0.73
C LEU A 70 -2.72 -2.58 -0.01
N GLY A 71 -3.62 -2.67 0.99
CA GLY A 71 -3.95 -1.54 1.84
C GLY A 71 -2.76 -1.02 2.63
N ASP A 72 -1.93 -1.92 3.14
CA ASP A 72 -0.72 -1.54 3.89
C ASP A 72 0.28 -0.80 3.00
N VAL A 73 0.48 -1.25 1.75
CA VAL A 73 1.32 -0.55 0.79
C VAL A 73 0.74 0.83 0.48
N LEU A 74 -0.56 0.87 0.19
CA LEU A 74 -1.23 2.13 -0.13
C LEU A 74 -1.14 3.12 1.03
N GLY A 75 -1.33 2.66 2.25
CA GLY A 75 -1.19 3.50 3.45
C GLY A 75 0.19 4.12 3.56
N ASN A 76 1.26 3.35 3.31
CA ASN A 76 2.62 3.88 3.32
C ASN A 76 2.84 4.92 2.23
N LEU A 77 2.33 4.69 1.03
CA LEU A 77 2.42 5.66 -0.06
C LEU A 77 1.70 6.96 0.28
N ILE A 78 0.54 6.86 0.91
CA ILE A 78 -0.24 8.03 1.33
C ILE A 78 0.51 8.84 2.39
N VAL A 79 1.13 8.17 3.35
CA VAL A 79 1.93 8.86 4.38
C VAL A 79 3.09 9.63 3.74
N ILE A 80 3.75 9.03 2.75
CA ILE A 80 4.82 9.72 2.02
C ILE A 80 4.27 10.93 1.27
N ALA A 81 3.15 10.78 0.58
CA ALA A 81 2.50 11.89 -0.13
C ALA A 81 2.15 13.02 0.84
N ASN A 82 1.57 12.68 2.00
CA ASN A 82 1.22 13.66 3.02
C ASN A 82 2.43 14.43 3.53
N LYS A 83 3.57 13.75 3.67
CA LYS A 83 4.81 14.39 4.14
C LYS A 83 5.26 15.50 3.21
N TYR A 84 5.10 15.33 1.92
CA TYR A 84 5.53 16.30 0.91
C TYR A 84 4.38 17.15 0.36
N ASP A 85 3.24 17.11 1.02
CA ASP A 85 2.05 17.87 0.65
C ASP A 85 1.62 17.62 -0.80
N ILE A 86 1.64 16.35 -1.19
CA ILE A 86 1.19 15.91 -2.50
C ILE A 86 -0.16 15.21 -2.33
N SER A 87 -1.18 15.67 -3.07
CA SER A 87 -2.49 15.01 -3.03
C SER A 87 -2.49 13.76 -3.90
N LEU A 88 -3.32 12.78 -3.53
CA LEU A 88 -3.50 11.58 -4.35
C LEU A 88 -4.08 11.95 -5.72
N GLU A 89 -4.91 12.98 -5.78
CA GLU A 89 -5.45 13.47 -7.05
C GLU A 89 -4.34 13.93 -7.99
N GLU A 90 -3.34 14.68 -7.47
CA GLU A 90 -2.18 15.08 -8.25
C GLU A 90 -1.40 13.87 -8.77
N ILE A 91 -1.23 12.85 -7.93
CA ILE A 91 -0.54 11.63 -8.32
C ILE A 91 -1.28 10.93 -9.46
N PHE A 92 -2.59 10.80 -9.34
CA PHE A 92 -3.42 10.14 -10.34
C PHE A 92 -3.39 10.89 -11.66
N GLN A 93 -3.55 12.21 -11.63
CA GLN A 93 -3.53 13.05 -12.82
C GLN A 93 -2.16 13.01 -13.51
N SER A 94 -1.10 13.09 -12.73
CA SER A 94 0.26 13.02 -13.25
C SER A 94 0.55 11.68 -13.94
N HIS A 95 0.13 10.59 -13.31
CA HIS A 95 0.34 9.25 -13.88
C HIS A 95 -0.49 9.05 -15.14
N GLN A 96 -1.76 9.47 -15.13
CA GLN A 96 -2.63 9.38 -16.30
C GLN A 96 -2.07 10.17 -17.47
N ALA A 97 -1.65 11.41 -17.25
CA ALA A 97 -1.05 12.26 -18.29
C ALA A 97 0.21 11.63 -18.87
N LYS A 98 1.05 11.06 -18.02
CA LYS A 98 2.28 10.37 -18.43
C LYS A 98 1.98 9.18 -19.34
N LEU A 99 1.00 8.37 -18.99
CA LEU A 99 0.64 7.21 -19.81
C LEU A 99 0.02 7.63 -21.14
N LEU A 100 -0.84 8.64 -21.12
CA LEU A 100 -1.45 9.15 -22.36
C LEU A 100 -0.40 9.72 -23.31
N ASP A 101 0.61 10.41 -22.79
CA ASP A 101 1.69 10.95 -23.58
C ASP A 101 2.54 9.86 -24.22
N ARG A 102 2.85 8.81 -23.46
CA ARG A 102 3.72 7.71 -23.94
C ARG A 102 3.03 6.78 -24.95
N TYR A 103 1.73 6.59 -24.82
CA TYR A 103 1.00 5.56 -25.57
C TYR A 103 -0.13 6.12 -26.43
N SER A 104 -0.11 7.41 -26.70
CA SER A 104 -1.10 8.02 -27.60
C SER A 104 -0.73 7.87 -29.05
#